data_9d6a946861afbadf79b3be3fbaa32588
#
_entry.id   9d6a946861afbadf79b3be3fbaa32588
#
_cell.length_a   1.000
_cell.length_b   1.000
_cell.length_c   1.000
_cell.angle_alpha   90.00
_cell.angle_beta   90.00
_cell.angle_gamma   90.00
#
_symmetry.space_group_name_H-M   'P 1'
#
loop_
_entity.id
_entity.type
_entity.pdbx_description
1 polymer ?
#
loop_
_entity_poly.entity_id
_entity_poly.type
_entity_poly.pdbx_seq_one_letter_code
_entity_poly.pdbx_strand_id
1 'polypeptide(L)'
;MSLKWLEWSQKLQAIAQNGLTYSQSPYDSERYQHIRQIAADIMATYAHETPTYVCNLFSKEEGYATPKLDVRGVVFHNNQILLVKEREDGCWTLPGGWVDVGESPSNAVVREVYEESGYHTQIVKLLAIYDRNHPRHRHPPLRHHVYKLFFQCQLIGGSPAESTETSEAAFFAKQNLPELSLTRVVPSQIARLFEHYRNPDWQADFD
;
A
#
# COMPACT_ATOMS: atom_id res chain seq x y z
N MET A 1 -12.77 -8.87 11.57
CA MET A 1 -14.06 -8.54 10.90
C MET A 1 -13.77 -7.56 9.79
N SER A 2 -14.37 -7.75 8.62
CA SER A 2 -14.23 -6.77 7.54
C SER A 2 -14.91 -5.46 7.99
N LEU A 3 -14.26 -4.32 7.70
CA LEU A 3 -14.83 -3.00 7.97
C LEU A 3 -15.84 -2.69 6.87
N LYS A 4 -17.04 -3.25 6.96
CA LYS A 4 -18.10 -3.10 5.93
C LYS A 4 -18.38 -1.65 5.55
N TRP A 5 -18.34 -0.74 6.53
CA TRP A 5 -18.52 0.68 6.27
C TRP A 5 -17.46 1.25 5.30
N LEU A 6 -16.19 0.81 5.44
CA LEU A 6 -15.11 1.22 4.56
C LEU A 6 -15.32 0.69 3.14
N GLU A 7 -15.68 -0.59 3.03
CA GLU A 7 -16.02 -1.23 1.76
C GLU A 7 -17.20 -0.52 1.06
N TRP A 8 -18.25 -0.19 1.81
CA TRP A 8 -19.40 0.54 1.26
C TRP A 8 -19.02 1.94 0.80
N SER A 9 -18.30 2.70 1.62
CA SER A 9 -17.84 4.04 1.26
C SER A 9 -16.98 4.02 -0.01
N GLN A 10 -16.00 3.13 -0.09
CA GLN A 10 -15.13 2.99 -1.26
C GLN A 10 -15.90 2.58 -2.52
N LYS A 11 -16.85 1.64 -2.42
CA LYS A 11 -17.68 1.22 -3.56
C LYS A 11 -18.60 2.35 -4.04
N LEU A 12 -19.26 3.04 -3.13
CA LEU A 12 -20.10 4.19 -3.48
C LEU A 12 -19.29 5.32 -4.12
N GLN A 13 -18.10 5.63 -3.58
CA GLN A 13 -17.21 6.61 -4.17
C GLN A 13 -16.77 6.20 -5.58
N ALA A 14 -16.41 4.93 -5.81
CA ALA A 14 -16.01 4.43 -7.13
C ALA A 14 -17.16 4.54 -8.14
N ILE A 15 -18.39 4.20 -7.75
CA ILE A 15 -19.59 4.37 -8.59
C ILE A 15 -19.80 5.84 -8.93
N ALA A 16 -19.71 6.72 -7.93
CA ALA A 16 -19.89 8.15 -8.12
C ALA A 16 -18.82 8.75 -9.05
N GLN A 17 -17.55 8.40 -8.84
CA GLN A 17 -16.43 8.85 -9.67
C GLN A 17 -16.60 8.41 -11.13
N ASN A 18 -16.88 7.13 -11.36
CA ASN A 18 -17.11 6.60 -12.71
C ASN A 18 -18.31 7.27 -13.37
N GLY A 19 -19.42 7.42 -12.63
CA GLY A 19 -20.61 8.09 -13.12
C GLY A 19 -20.35 9.54 -13.51
N LEU A 20 -19.68 10.31 -12.67
CA LEU A 20 -19.32 11.71 -12.94
C LEU A 20 -18.35 11.86 -14.11
N THR A 21 -17.47 10.87 -14.32
CA THR A 21 -16.52 10.89 -15.44
C THR A 21 -17.22 10.71 -16.79
N TYR A 22 -18.24 9.84 -16.87
CA TYR A 22 -18.83 9.45 -18.14
C TYR A 22 -20.26 9.98 -18.38
N SER A 23 -20.93 10.50 -17.35
CA SER A 23 -22.30 11.02 -17.51
C SER A 23 -22.31 12.30 -18.33
N GLN A 24 -23.25 12.36 -19.29
CA GLN A 24 -23.57 13.57 -20.06
C GLN A 24 -24.87 14.21 -19.59
N SER A 25 -25.61 13.56 -18.71
CA SER A 25 -26.87 14.04 -18.16
C SER A 25 -26.63 14.86 -16.90
N PRO A 26 -27.12 16.12 -16.81
CA PRO A 26 -27.02 16.91 -15.57
C PRO A 26 -27.78 16.24 -14.41
N TYR A 27 -28.88 15.55 -14.70
CA TYR A 27 -29.65 14.83 -13.68
C TYR A 27 -28.89 13.63 -13.11
N ASP A 28 -28.16 12.91 -13.95
CA ASP A 28 -27.33 11.78 -13.48
C ASP A 28 -26.10 12.28 -12.74
N SER A 29 -25.50 13.38 -13.21
CA SER A 29 -24.40 14.03 -12.50
C SER A 29 -24.80 14.45 -11.09
N GLU A 30 -26.00 15.03 -10.91
CA GLU A 30 -26.53 15.37 -9.57
C GLU A 30 -26.69 14.09 -8.69
N ARG A 31 -27.23 13.01 -9.24
CA ARG A 31 -27.36 11.73 -8.53
C ARG A 31 -26.01 11.17 -8.10
N TYR A 32 -24.99 11.21 -8.98
CA TYR A 32 -23.64 10.75 -8.63
C TYR A 32 -22.97 11.65 -7.60
N GLN A 33 -23.23 12.96 -7.61
CA GLN A 33 -22.77 13.85 -6.54
C GLN A 33 -23.42 13.49 -5.20
N HIS A 34 -24.69 13.16 -5.15
CA HIS A 34 -25.36 12.68 -3.93
C HIS A 34 -24.76 11.35 -3.46
N ILE A 35 -24.45 10.40 -4.35
CA ILE A 35 -23.79 9.14 -3.99
C ILE A 35 -22.40 9.42 -3.39
N ARG A 36 -21.62 10.35 -3.97
CA ARG A 36 -20.33 10.79 -3.44
C ARG A 36 -20.48 11.36 -2.04
N GLN A 37 -21.49 12.19 -1.82
CA GLN A 37 -21.76 12.75 -0.49
C GLN A 37 -22.07 11.66 0.53
N ILE A 38 -22.91 10.68 0.21
CA ILE A 38 -23.21 9.54 1.09
C ILE A 38 -21.94 8.75 1.42
N ALA A 39 -21.08 8.50 0.42
CA ALA A 39 -19.80 7.85 0.62
C ALA A 39 -18.89 8.64 1.58
N ALA A 40 -18.85 9.97 1.42
CA ALA A 40 -18.08 10.85 2.29
C ALA A 40 -18.62 10.87 3.71
N ASP A 41 -19.94 10.89 3.90
CA ASP A 41 -20.60 10.86 5.22
C ASP A 41 -20.28 9.57 5.97
N ILE A 42 -20.33 8.41 5.28
CA ILE A 42 -19.94 7.12 5.85
C ILE A 42 -18.46 7.16 6.28
N MET A 43 -17.56 7.57 5.39
CA MET A 43 -16.13 7.63 5.69
C MET A 43 -15.84 8.56 6.88
N ALA A 44 -16.40 9.76 6.85
CA ALA A 44 -16.19 10.79 7.88
C ALA A 44 -16.65 10.32 9.26
N THR A 45 -17.80 9.65 9.34
CA THR A 45 -18.36 9.13 10.59
C THR A 45 -17.39 8.18 11.30
N TYR A 46 -16.74 7.31 10.57
CA TYR A 46 -15.87 6.26 11.13
C TYR A 46 -14.38 6.62 11.15
N ALA A 47 -13.97 7.61 10.37
CA ALA A 47 -12.59 8.13 10.38
C ALA A 47 -12.41 9.33 11.32
N HIS A 48 -13.46 9.79 12.01
CA HIS A 48 -13.46 10.98 12.88
C HIS A 48 -13.05 12.27 12.14
N GLU A 49 -13.47 12.38 10.87
CA GLU A 49 -13.22 13.53 10.00
C GLU A 49 -14.52 14.28 9.71
N THR A 50 -14.41 15.44 9.07
CA THR A 50 -15.61 16.14 8.60
C THR A 50 -16.05 15.64 7.22
N PRO A 51 -17.38 15.51 6.95
CA PRO A 51 -17.88 15.11 5.63
C PRO A 51 -17.37 16.02 4.50
N THR A 52 -17.27 17.31 4.74
CA THR A 52 -16.75 18.27 3.76
C THR A 52 -15.30 17.99 3.39
N TYR A 53 -14.45 17.69 4.38
CA TYR A 53 -13.05 17.32 4.13
C TYR A 53 -12.94 16.06 3.28
N VAL A 54 -13.67 15.00 3.65
CA VAL A 54 -13.66 13.73 2.90
C VAL A 54 -14.21 13.92 1.49
N CYS A 55 -15.32 14.66 1.32
CA CYS A 55 -15.88 14.95 0.00
C CYS A 55 -14.91 15.71 -0.89
N ASN A 56 -14.17 16.68 -0.35
CA ASN A 56 -13.11 17.39 -1.07
C ASN A 56 -11.94 16.48 -1.46
N LEU A 57 -11.59 15.49 -0.64
CA LEU A 57 -10.60 14.48 -1.01
C LEU A 57 -11.08 13.58 -2.16
N PHE A 58 -12.33 13.14 -2.10
CA PHE A 58 -12.95 12.31 -3.14
C PHE A 58 -13.10 13.05 -4.47
N SER A 59 -13.38 14.35 -4.45
CA SER A 59 -13.54 15.16 -5.65
C SER A 59 -12.24 15.40 -6.42
N LYS A 60 -11.07 15.19 -5.80
CA LYS A 60 -9.77 15.28 -6.47
C LYS A 60 -9.43 14.05 -7.33
N GLU A 61 -10.15 12.95 -7.14
CA GLU A 61 -9.98 11.73 -7.93
C GLU A 61 -10.92 11.77 -9.12
N GLU A 62 -10.37 11.72 -10.34
CA GLU A 62 -11.09 11.79 -11.61
C GLU A 62 -10.79 10.54 -12.46
N GLY A 63 -11.56 10.34 -13.51
CA GLY A 63 -11.44 9.20 -14.41
C GLY A 63 -12.03 7.91 -13.82
N TYR A 64 -11.74 6.77 -14.46
CA TYR A 64 -12.22 5.47 -14.00
C TYR A 64 -11.53 5.09 -12.67
N ALA A 65 -12.33 4.80 -11.66
CA ALA A 65 -11.82 4.42 -10.34
C ALA A 65 -11.14 3.05 -10.39
N THR A 66 -9.85 3.01 -10.08
CA THR A 66 -9.05 1.79 -9.98
C THR A 66 -8.35 1.72 -8.63
N PRO A 67 -7.99 0.52 -8.13
CA PRO A 67 -7.07 0.41 -7.01
C PRO A 67 -5.73 1.07 -7.33
N LYS A 68 -5.14 1.72 -6.34
CA LYS A 68 -3.76 2.21 -6.41
C LYS A 68 -2.78 1.05 -6.29
N LEU A 69 -1.62 1.15 -6.92
CA LEU A 69 -0.55 0.15 -6.86
C LEU A 69 0.55 0.60 -5.90
N ASP A 70 0.89 -0.29 -4.95
CA ASP A 70 1.97 -0.10 -3.99
C ASP A 70 2.96 -1.28 -4.12
N VAL A 71 4.24 -1.00 -4.26
CA VAL A 71 5.30 -2.02 -4.34
C VAL A 71 6.10 -2.07 -3.05
N ARG A 72 6.54 -3.27 -2.64
CA ARG A 72 7.38 -3.50 -1.47
C ARG A 72 8.56 -4.39 -1.80
N GLY A 73 9.77 -3.88 -1.51
CA GLY A 73 11.02 -4.60 -1.66
C GLY A 73 11.29 -5.51 -0.47
N VAL A 74 11.48 -6.80 -0.74
CA VAL A 74 11.78 -7.82 0.25
C VAL A 74 13.23 -8.26 0.06
N VAL A 75 14.12 -7.69 0.86
CA VAL A 75 15.57 -7.93 0.79
C VAL A 75 15.99 -8.74 2.00
N PHE A 76 16.56 -9.94 1.76
CA PHE A 76 17.12 -10.76 2.82
C PHE A 76 18.64 -10.71 2.78
N HIS A 77 19.26 -10.62 3.97
CA HIS A 77 20.68 -10.77 4.17
C HIS A 77 20.95 -11.48 5.51
N ASN A 78 21.76 -12.54 5.51
CA ASN A 78 22.08 -13.34 6.70
C ASN A 78 20.85 -13.75 7.54
N ASN A 79 19.80 -14.27 6.92
CA ASN A 79 18.51 -14.64 7.53
C ASN A 79 17.76 -13.48 8.23
N GLN A 80 18.06 -12.25 7.87
CA GLN A 80 17.39 -11.06 8.34
C GLN A 80 16.72 -10.34 7.16
N ILE A 81 15.62 -9.63 7.43
CA ILE A 81 14.87 -8.84 6.46
C ILE A 81 15.20 -7.35 6.61
N LEU A 82 15.40 -6.65 5.48
CA LEU A 82 15.58 -5.21 5.46
C LEU A 82 14.27 -4.52 5.79
N LEU A 83 14.31 -3.61 6.76
CA LEU A 83 13.25 -2.66 7.04
C LEU A 83 13.82 -1.25 7.07
N VAL A 84 12.96 -0.28 6.81
CA VAL A 84 13.23 1.16 6.89
C VAL A 84 12.30 1.79 7.93
N LYS A 85 12.77 2.83 8.61
CA LYS A 85 12.02 3.52 9.65
C LYS A 85 11.41 4.79 9.09
N GLU A 86 10.11 4.84 9.02
CA GLU A 86 9.34 5.97 8.53
C GLU A 86 9.50 7.20 9.44
N ARG A 87 9.68 8.38 8.85
CA ARG A 87 9.70 9.64 9.61
C ARG A 87 8.29 10.06 10.05
N GLU A 88 7.26 9.64 9.32
CA GLU A 88 5.86 10.01 9.56
C GLU A 88 5.33 9.46 10.89
N ASP A 89 5.56 8.17 11.16
CA ASP A 89 5.02 7.48 12.34
C ASP A 89 6.08 6.89 13.28
N GLY A 90 7.37 6.98 12.90
CA GLY A 90 8.49 6.43 13.66
C GLY A 90 8.56 4.91 13.67
N CYS A 91 7.70 4.23 12.92
CA CYS A 91 7.60 2.78 12.86
C CYS A 91 8.33 2.20 11.64
N TRP A 92 8.55 0.88 11.64
CA TRP A 92 9.32 0.21 10.62
C TRP A 92 8.44 -0.46 9.56
N THR A 93 8.88 -0.43 8.31
CA THR A 93 8.20 -1.09 7.19
C THR A 93 9.19 -1.67 6.20
N LEU A 94 8.69 -2.45 5.24
CA LEU A 94 9.45 -2.79 4.04
C LEU A 94 9.66 -1.56 3.18
N PRO A 95 10.85 -1.35 2.61
CA PRO A 95 11.06 -0.26 1.65
C PRO A 95 10.12 -0.41 0.45
N GLY A 96 9.58 0.72 -0.04
CA GLY A 96 8.65 0.73 -1.16
C GLY A 96 7.50 1.71 -0.99
N GLY A 97 6.87 2.06 -2.12
CA GLY A 97 5.84 3.08 -2.19
C GLY A 97 4.91 2.93 -3.38
N TRP A 98 4.36 4.04 -3.82
CA TRP A 98 3.48 4.09 -4.98
C TRP A 98 4.25 3.87 -6.28
N VAL A 99 3.60 3.21 -7.24
CA VAL A 99 4.15 3.07 -8.58
C VAL A 99 3.77 4.29 -9.42
N ASP A 100 4.76 4.98 -9.96
CA ASP A 100 4.53 6.13 -10.81
C ASP A 100 4.06 5.75 -12.21
N VAL A 101 3.29 6.66 -12.85
CA VAL A 101 2.83 6.48 -14.22
C VAL A 101 4.03 6.44 -15.17
N GLY A 102 4.09 5.39 -15.99
CA GLY A 102 5.19 5.17 -16.93
C GLY A 102 6.35 4.35 -16.36
N GLU A 103 6.31 3.98 -15.08
CA GLU A 103 7.28 3.11 -14.44
C GLU A 103 6.74 1.67 -14.33
N SER A 104 7.59 0.68 -14.57
CA SER A 104 7.21 -0.71 -14.30
C SER A 104 7.27 -1.01 -12.80
N PRO A 105 6.41 -1.89 -12.25
CA PRO A 105 6.47 -2.24 -10.83
C PRO A 105 7.84 -2.76 -10.37
N SER A 106 8.57 -3.45 -11.24
CA SER A 106 9.93 -3.94 -10.95
C SER A 106 10.95 -2.80 -10.86
N ASN A 107 10.85 -1.77 -11.70
CA ASN A 107 11.72 -0.61 -11.63
C ASN A 107 11.38 0.24 -10.41
N ALA A 108 10.09 0.46 -10.15
CA ALA A 108 9.61 1.19 -8.99
C ALA A 108 10.18 0.61 -7.69
N VAL A 109 10.06 -0.69 -7.47
CA VAL A 109 10.55 -1.29 -6.22
C VAL A 109 12.08 -1.20 -6.07
N VAL A 110 12.85 -1.32 -7.16
CA VAL A 110 14.32 -1.16 -7.10
C VAL A 110 14.70 0.28 -6.76
N ARG A 111 14.03 1.26 -7.36
CA ARG A 111 14.20 2.69 -7.06
C ARG A 111 13.86 2.97 -5.59
N GLU A 112 12.68 2.55 -5.14
CA GLU A 112 12.23 2.75 -3.77
C GLU A 112 13.19 2.13 -2.73
N VAL A 113 13.65 0.89 -2.95
CA VAL A 113 14.64 0.27 -2.05
C VAL A 113 15.88 1.13 -1.94
N TYR A 114 16.38 1.66 -3.08
CA TYR A 114 17.57 2.50 -3.08
C TYR A 114 17.30 3.86 -2.39
N GLU A 115 16.23 4.53 -2.75
CA GLU A 115 15.89 5.87 -2.22
C GLU A 115 15.65 5.84 -0.71
N GLU A 116 14.98 4.80 -0.20
CA GLU A 116 14.62 4.72 1.21
C GLU A 116 15.68 4.07 2.10
N SER A 117 16.58 3.26 1.54
CA SER A 117 17.55 2.51 2.35
C SER A 117 19.02 2.71 1.96
N GLY A 118 19.33 3.26 0.79
CA GLY A 118 20.67 3.38 0.23
C GLY A 118 21.26 2.07 -0.32
N TYR A 119 20.50 0.98 -0.30
CA TYR A 119 20.95 -0.32 -0.82
C TYR A 119 20.61 -0.50 -2.30
N HIS A 120 21.57 -0.99 -3.07
CA HIS A 120 21.34 -1.40 -4.46
C HIS A 120 20.86 -2.84 -4.52
N THR A 121 19.81 -3.05 -5.29
CA THR A 121 19.17 -4.36 -5.42
C THR A 121 18.82 -4.71 -6.87
N GLN A 122 18.61 -5.98 -7.13
CA GLN A 122 18.02 -6.48 -8.36
C GLN A 122 16.85 -7.41 -8.08
N ILE A 123 15.85 -7.42 -8.96
CA ILE A 123 14.67 -8.27 -8.82
C ILE A 123 15.06 -9.75 -8.97
N VAL A 124 14.52 -10.57 -8.06
CA VAL A 124 14.58 -12.04 -8.16
C VAL A 124 13.24 -12.58 -8.67
N LYS A 125 12.16 -12.27 -7.95
CA LYS A 125 10.80 -12.74 -8.31
C LYS A 125 9.71 -11.95 -7.58
N LEU A 126 8.48 -12.05 -8.07
CA LEU A 126 7.28 -11.64 -7.34
C LEU A 126 7.00 -12.68 -6.25
N LEU A 127 6.78 -12.23 -5.01
CA LEU A 127 6.42 -13.08 -3.87
C LEU A 127 4.92 -13.10 -3.61
N ALA A 128 4.25 -11.95 -3.77
CA ALA A 128 2.83 -11.86 -3.52
C ALA A 128 2.18 -10.66 -4.21
N ILE A 129 0.87 -10.79 -4.48
CA ILE A 129 -0.05 -9.70 -4.79
C ILE A 129 -1.20 -9.77 -3.81
N TYR A 130 -1.35 -8.74 -2.96
CA TYR A 130 -2.39 -8.72 -1.94
C TYR A 130 -3.30 -7.51 -2.07
N ASP A 131 -4.62 -7.75 -1.97
CA ASP A 131 -5.56 -6.69 -1.65
C ASP A 131 -5.35 -6.27 -0.19
N ARG A 132 -4.86 -5.03 0.00
CA ARG A 132 -4.62 -4.48 1.33
C ARG A 132 -5.86 -4.55 2.23
N ASN A 133 -7.05 -4.44 1.64
CA ASN A 133 -8.31 -4.43 2.38
C ASN A 133 -8.87 -5.84 2.65
N HIS A 134 -8.21 -6.88 2.12
CA HIS A 134 -8.67 -8.25 2.36
C HIS A 134 -8.63 -8.57 3.87
N PRO A 135 -9.71 -9.12 4.46
CA PRO A 135 -9.86 -9.29 5.92
C PRO A 135 -8.74 -10.09 6.60
N ARG A 136 -8.04 -10.94 5.86
CA ARG A 136 -6.93 -11.75 6.41
C ARG A 136 -5.69 -10.92 6.74
N HIS A 137 -5.48 -9.76 6.09
CA HIS A 137 -4.29 -8.94 6.30
C HIS A 137 -4.43 -8.02 7.52
N ARG A 138 -5.66 -7.62 7.89
CA ARG A 138 -5.95 -6.84 9.11
C ARG A 138 -5.22 -5.50 9.20
N HIS A 139 -4.97 -4.85 8.05
CA HIS A 139 -4.47 -3.49 8.05
C HIS A 139 -5.48 -2.51 8.67
N PRO A 140 -5.03 -1.42 9.29
CA PRO A 140 -5.90 -0.30 9.64
C PRO A 140 -6.64 0.25 8.41
N PRO A 141 -7.79 0.92 8.59
CA PRO A 141 -8.54 1.54 7.49
C PRO A 141 -7.67 2.49 6.67
N LEU A 142 -7.83 2.47 5.34
CA LEU A 142 -7.25 3.43 4.43
C LEU A 142 -8.30 3.86 3.42
N ARG A 143 -8.36 5.16 3.08
CA ARG A 143 -9.36 5.71 2.15
C ARG A 143 -9.25 5.11 0.74
N HIS A 144 -8.02 4.83 0.29
CA HIS A 144 -7.77 4.22 -1.03
C HIS A 144 -7.88 2.71 -0.97
N HIS A 145 -8.41 2.12 -2.03
CA HIS A 145 -8.25 0.70 -2.30
C HIS A 145 -6.86 0.49 -2.90
N VAL A 146 -6.08 -0.45 -2.36
CA VAL A 146 -4.67 -0.62 -2.72
C VAL A 146 -4.34 -2.08 -2.95
N TYR A 147 -3.69 -2.38 -4.07
CA TYR A 147 -3.02 -3.65 -4.28
C TYR A 147 -1.53 -3.50 -3.94
N LYS A 148 -1.02 -4.41 -3.11
CA LYS A 148 0.38 -4.44 -2.68
C LYS A 148 1.10 -5.57 -3.39
N LEU A 149 2.19 -5.23 -4.09
CA LEU A 149 3.07 -6.16 -4.78
C LEU A 149 4.36 -6.32 -3.98
N PHE A 150 4.68 -7.54 -3.57
CA PHE A 150 5.90 -7.86 -2.82
C PHE A 150 6.91 -8.52 -3.73
N PHE A 151 8.05 -7.87 -3.94
CA PHE A 151 9.13 -8.40 -4.78
C PHE A 151 10.32 -8.84 -3.93
N GLN A 152 10.77 -10.06 -4.11
CA GLN A 152 12.07 -10.45 -3.60
C GLN A 152 13.15 -9.75 -4.40
N CYS A 153 14.04 -9.06 -3.68
CA CYS A 153 15.18 -8.35 -4.25
C CYS A 153 16.46 -8.91 -3.66
N GLN A 154 17.44 -9.15 -4.53
CA GLN A 154 18.79 -9.53 -4.13
C GLN A 154 19.62 -8.29 -3.86
N LEU A 155 20.27 -8.22 -2.70
CA LEU A 155 21.24 -7.18 -2.37
C LEU A 155 22.48 -7.33 -3.27
N ILE A 156 22.85 -6.26 -3.97
CA ILE A 156 24.03 -6.23 -4.86
C ILE A 156 25.06 -5.18 -4.45
N GLY A 157 24.77 -4.30 -3.48
CA GLY A 157 25.69 -3.29 -2.99
C GLY A 157 24.99 -2.19 -2.20
N GLY A 158 25.71 -1.09 -2.00
CA GLY A 158 25.21 0.06 -1.23
C GLY A 158 25.50 -0.07 0.26
N SER A 159 25.04 0.92 1.01
CA SER A 159 25.14 0.98 2.47
C SER A 159 23.93 1.73 3.01
N PRO A 160 23.53 1.51 4.28
CA PRO A 160 22.36 2.17 4.83
C PRO A 160 22.51 3.69 4.77
N ALA A 161 21.47 4.35 4.29
CA ALA A 161 21.39 5.80 4.19
C ALA A 161 20.01 6.29 4.60
N GLU A 162 19.97 7.51 5.14
CA GLU A 162 18.72 8.22 5.41
C GLU A 162 18.17 8.85 4.13
N SER A 163 16.86 9.06 4.11
CA SER A 163 16.18 9.77 3.04
C SER A 163 15.28 10.89 3.57
N THR A 164 14.54 11.54 2.67
CA THR A 164 13.49 12.49 3.06
C THR A 164 12.32 11.82 3.79
N GLU A 165 12.07 10.54 3.52
CA GLU A 165 10.93 9.78 4.04
C GLU A 165 11.32 8.85 5.18
N THR A 166 12.55 8.32 5.18
CA THR A 166 13.04 7.35 6.16
C THR A 166 14.24 7.88 6.93
N SER A 167 14.32 7.52 8.22
CA SER A 167 15.39 7.94 9.14
C SER A 167 16.43 6.88 9.38
N GLU A 168 16.12 5.62 9.18
CA GLU A 168 17.00 4.48 9.45
C GLU A 168 16.68 3.34 8.48
N ALA A 169 17.70 2.54 8.13
CA ALA A 169 17.56 1.29 7.40
C ALA A 169 18.38 0.20 8.10
N ALA A 170 17.76 -0.93 8.42
CA ALA A 170 18.42 -2.02 9.14
C ALA A 170 17.83 -3.39 8.82
N PHE A 171 18.60 -4.44 9.09
CA PHE A 171 18.19 -5.82 8.94
C PHE A 171 17.73 -6.42 10.26
N PHE A 172 16.57 -7.11 10.26
CA PHE A 172 15.97 -7.70 11.45
C PHE A 172 15.70 -9.19 11.27
N ALA A 173 16.02 -9.95 12.30
CA ALA A 173 15.62 -11.36 12.38
C ALA A 173 14.11 -11.47 12.68
N LYS A 174 13.48 -12.56 12.21
CA LYS A 174 12.03 -12.80 12.39
C LYS A 174 11.57 -12.67 13.86
N GLN A 175 12.43 -13.05 14.80
CA GLN A 175 12.11 -13.06 16.23
C GLN A 175 12.29 -11.69 16.92
N ASN A 176 12.99 -10.77 16.26
CA ASN A 176 13.38 -9.47 16.81
C ASN A 176 12.88 -8.32 15.90
N LEU A 177 11.67 -8.46 15.37
CA LEU A 177 11.07 -7.39 14.57
C LEU A 177 10.78 -6.18 15.46
N PRO A 178 11.09 -4.96 14.99
CA PRO A 178 10.73 -3.73 15.68
C PRO A 178 9.22 -3.45 15.58
N GLU A 179 8.78 -2.35 16.16
CA GLU A 179 7.40 -1.86 15.98
C GLU A 179 7.15 -1.53 14.51
N LEU A 180 6.12 -2.18 13.92
CA LEU A 180 5.81 -2.06 12.50
C LEU A 180 4.78 -0.97 12.22
N SER A 181 4.95 -0.26 11.11
CA SER A 181 3.95 0.62 10.51
C SER A 181 2.80 -0.22 9.95
N LEU A 182 1.77 -0.47 10.77
CA LEU A 182 0.66 -1.36 10.41
C LEU A 182 -0.17 -0.88 9.24
N THR A 183 -0.10 0.41 8.91
CA THR A 183 -0.71 0.96 7.70
C THR A 183 -0.01 0.47 6.43
N ARG A 184 1.28 0.12 6.52
CA ARG A 184 2.15 -0.26 5.40
C ARG A 184 2.42 -1.75 5.34
N VAL A 185 2.75 -2.38 6.46
CA VAL A 185 3.02 -3.83 6.54
C VAL A 185 2.51 -4.39 7.86
N VAL A 186 2.05 -5.64 7.86
CA VAL A 186 1.58 -6.31 9.09
C VAL A 186 2.45 -7.53 9.42
N PRO A 187 2.53 -7.95 10.71
CA PRO A 187 3.40 -9.06 11.13
C PRO A 187 3.16 -10.37 10.38
N SER A 188 1.90 -10.66 10.02
CA SER A 188 1.56 -11.87 9.26
C SER A 188 2.15 -11.87 7.85
N GLN A 189 2.24 -10.70 7.21
CA GLN A 189 2.90 -10.56 5.90
C GLN A 189 4.40 -10.82 6.04
N ILE A 190 5.07 -10.17 7.00
CA ILE A 190 6.50 -10.43 7.26
C ILE A 190 6.75 -11.91 7.54
N ALA A 191 5.92 -12.55 8.37
CA ALA A 191 6.05 -13.98 8.66
C ALA A 191 5.96 -14.83 7.39
N ARG A 192 5.02 -14.51 6.48
CA ARG A 192 4.84 -15.21 5.21
C ARG A 192 6.01 -14.99 4.25
N LEU A 193 6.59 -13.79 4.22
CA LEU A 193 7.78 -13.49 3.41
C LEU A 193 9.00 -14.31 3.87
N PHE A 194 9.18 -14.53 5.19
CA PHE A 194 10.21 -15.46 5.70
C PHE A 194 9.95 -16.91 5.30
N GLU A 195 8.70 -17.32 5.12
CA GLU A 195 8.38 -18.66 4.59
C GLU A 195 8.77 -18.78 3.11
N HIS A 196 8.47 -17.79 2.29
CA HIS A 196 8.96 -17.72 0.91
C HIS A 196 10.48 -17.75 0.81
N TYR A 197 11.18 -17.07 1.70
CA TYR A 197 12.65 -17.09 1.75
C TYR A 197 13.21 -18.49 2.01
N ARG A 198 12.54 -19.26 2.88
CA ARG A 198 12.95 -20.65 3.19
C ARG A 198 12.54 -21.65 2.10
N ASN A 199 11.58 -21.31 1.28
CA ASN A 199 11.03 -22.14 0.22
C ASN A 199 11.07 -21.39 -1.12
N PRO A 200 12.26 -21.28 -1.73
CA PRO A 200 12.47 -20.43 -2.90
C PRO A 200 11.64 -20.85 -4.13
N ASP A 201 11.23 -22.11 -4.19
CA ASP A 201 10.44 -22.66 -5.30
C ASP A 201 8.93 -22.39 -5.19
N TRP A 202 8.47 -21.78 -4.09
CA TRP A 202 7.06 -21.42 -3.96
C TRP A 202 6.65 -20.42 -5.02
N GLN A 203 5.45 -20.61 -5.54
CA GLN A 203 4.80 -19.66 -6.43
C GLN A 203 4.40 -18.40 -5.64
N ALA A 204 4.14 -17.31 -6.38
CA ALA A 204 3.64 -16.09 -5.77
C ALA A 204 2.27 -16.32 -5.12
N ASP A 205 2.09 -15.75 -3.93
CA ASP A 205 0.80 -15.74 -3.25
C ASP A 205 -0.12 -14.68 -3.84
N PHE A 206 -1.42 -14.92 -3.75
CA PHE A 206 -2.46 -13.94 -4.07
C PHE A 206 -3.72 -14.16 -3.22
N ASP A 207 -4.61 -13.18 -3.17
CA ASP A 207 -5.91 -13.26 -2.48
C ASP A 207 -6.94 -14.04 -3.27
#